data_f8094525a7a9fae7839886367c2155fb
#
_entry.id   f8094525a7a9fae7839886367c2155fb
#
_cell.length_a   1.000
_cell.length_b   1.000
_cell.length_c   1.000
_cell.angle_alpha   90.00
_cell.angle_beta   90.00
_cell.angle_gamma   90.00
#
_symmetry.space_group_name_H-M   'P 1'
#
loop_
_entity.id
_entity.type
_entity.pdbx_description
1 polymer ?
#
loop_
_entity_poly.entity_id
_entity_poly.type
_entity_poly.pdbx_seq_one_letter_code
_entity_poly.pdbx_strand_id
1 'polypeptide(L)'
;MKKLERNIPGVYDFDEVLDYLHRGIMDMRTNVVWSLIQMQDTVTLAGQWDGRRDGVRCAFRVYEKYIYRRRRGYRLTLTMMLAGWDGRLFLSVVPGASHQYADIAGVDETMDWIRTLADQLTG
;
A
#
# COMPACT_ATOMS: atom_id res chain seq x y z
N MET A 1 2.14 13.44 -5.36
CA MET A 1 1.44 12.19 -4.99
C MET A 1 1.03 12.26 -3.54
N LYS A 2 -0.21 11.93 -3.27
CA LYS A 2 -0.76 12.06 -1.92
C LYS A 2 -0.45 10.84 -1.08
N LYS A 3 0.07 11.07 0.13
CA LYS A 3 0.21 10.02 1.13
C LYS A 3 -1.14 9.73 1.77
N LEU A 4 -1.30 8.53 2.30
CA LEU A 4 -2.44 8.13 3.09
C LEU A 4 -2.01 7.99 4.55
N GLU A 5 -2.73 8.65 5.46
CA GLU A 5 -2.54 8.50 6.90
C GLU A 5 -3.87 8.21 7.56
N ARG A 6 -3.89 7.24 8.49
CA ARG A 6 -5.10 6.84 9.21
C ARG A 6 -4.78 6.44 10.63
N ASN A 7 -5.59 6.92 11.54
CA ASN A 7 -5.66 6.36 12.89
C ASN A 7 -6.61 5.18 12.86
N ILE A 8 -6.14 4.01 13.29
CA ILE A 8 -6.93 2.79 13.29
C ILE A 8 -7.38 2.51 14.72
N PRO A 9 -8.66 2.17 14.95
CA PRO A 9 -9.14 1.87 16.30
C PRO A 9 -8.33 0.80 16.99
N GLY A 10 -7.98 1.02 18.26
CA GLY A 10 -7.15 0.12 19.05
C GLY A 10 -7.82 -1.21 19.44
N VAL A 11 -9.06 -1.44 18.96
CA VAL A 11 -9.74 -2.73 19.15
C VAL A 11 -9.14 -3.83 18.28
N TYR A 12 -8.38 -3.45 17.28
CA TYR A 12 -7.72 -4.42 16.40
C TYR A 12 -6.33 -4.75 16.92
N ASP A 13 -5.94 -6.01 16.75
CA ASP A 13 -4.57 -6.45 17.04
C ASP A 13 -3.61 -5.99 15.96
N PHE A 14 -2.41 -5.57 16.36
CA PHE A 14 -1.38 -5.08 15.45
C PHE A 14 -1.07 -6.09 14.34
N ASP A 15 -0.84 -7.35 14.70
CA ASP A 15 -0.48 -8.38 13.74
C ASP A 15 -1.63 -8.68 12.76
N GLU A 16 -2.86 -8.66 13.23
CA GLU A 16 -4.03 -8.86 12.37
C GLU A 16 -4.17 -7.72 11.36
N VAL A 17 -3.99 -6.49 11.79
CA VAL A 17 -4.05 -5.32 10.90
C VAL A 17 -2.92 -5.37 9.88
N LEU A 18 -1.71 -5.68 10.32
CA LEU A 18 -0.55 -5.78 9.44
C LEU A 18 -0.78 -6.84 8.36
N ASP A 19 -1.25 -8.03 8.76
CA ASP A 19 -1.53 -9.13 7.84
C ASP A 19 -2.65 -8.77 6.86
N TYR A 20 -3.71 -8.16 7.34
CA TYR A 20 -4.84 -7.72 6.52
C TYR A 20 -4.38 -6.72 5.43
N LEU A 21 -3.61 -5.71 5.84
CA LEU A 21 -3.12 -4.70 4.90
C LEU A 21 -2.13 -5.30 3.90
N HIS A 22 -1.23 -6.15 4.38
CA HIS A 22 -0.27 -6.81 3.50
C HIS A 22 -0.96 -7.65 2.43
N ARG A 23 -1.90 -8.48 2.83
CA ARG A 23 -2.66 -9.31 1.88
C ARG A 23 -3.46 -8.47 0.90
N GLY A 24 -4.10 -7.42 1.40
CA GLY A 24 -4.88 -6.52 0.56
C GLY A 24 -4.03 -5.80 -0.48
N ILE A 25 -2.84 -5.39 -0.11
CA ILE A 25 -1.91 -4.74 -1.05
C ILE A 25 -1.38 -5.75 -2.06
N MET A 26 -0.98 -6.94 -1.60
CA MET A 26 -0.47 -8.00 -2.49
C MET A 26 -1.53 -8.50 -3.48
N ASP A 27 -2.79 -8.47 -3.08
CA ASP A 27 -3.93 -8.89 -3.92
C ASP A 27 -4.41 -7.79 -4.86
N MET A 28 -3.78 -6.63 -4.83
CA MET A 28 -4.19 -5.50 -5.65
C MET A 28 -4.19 -5.88 -7.12
N ARG A 29 -5.35 -5.78 -7.74
CA ARG A 29 -5.54 -6.04 -9.15
C ARG A 29 -6.15 -4.83 -9.81
N THR A 30 -5.30 -3.98 -10.34
CA THR A 30 -5.77 -2.92 -11.20
C THR A 30 -5.78 -3.51 -12.61
N ASN A 31 -6.96 -3.90 -13.05
CA ASN A 31 -7.13 -4.53 -14.35
C ASN A 31 -7.16 -3.49 -15.44
N VAL A 32 -6.18 -3.54 -16.32
CA VAL A 32 -6.30 -2.89 -17.61
C VAL A 32 -6.58 -3.99 -18.64
N VAL A 33 -7.83 -4.10 -19.05
CA VAL A 33 -8.17 -4.98 -20.16
C VAL A 33 -7.86 -4.26 -21.46
N TRP A 34 -6.74 -4.62 -22.07
CA TRP A 34 -6.36 -4.12 -23.39
C TRP A 34 -6.53 -5.26 -24.39
N SER A 35 -7.62 -5.22 -25.15
CA SER A 35 -7.90 -6.18 -26.23
C SER A 35 -7.74 -7.65 -25.78
N LEU A 36 -6.89 -8.41 -26.44
CA LEU A 36 -6.68 -9.84 -26.15
C LEU A 36 -5.53 -10.14 -25.17
N ILE A 37 -4.82 -9.09 -24.75
CA ILE A 37 -3.68 -9.25 -23.86
C ILE A 37 -4.07 -8.74 -22.48
N GLN A 38 -4.25 -9.65 -21.54
CA GLN A 38 -4.44 -9.29 -20.14
C GLN A 38 -3.07 -9.02 -19.52
N MET A 39 -2.70 -7.77 -19.43
CA MET A 39 -1.53 -7.36 -18.66
C MET A 39 -2.01 -6.97 -17.28
N GLN A 40 -1.72 -7.83 -16.30
CA GLN A 40 -2.01 -7.54 -14.90
C GLN A 40 -0.84 -6.79 -14.29
N ASP A 41 -1.15 -5.70 -13.61
CA ASP A 41 -0.17 -5.04 -12.77
C ASP A 41 0.22 -6.03 -11.65
N THR A 42 1.51 -6.20 -11.42
CA THR A 42 2.02 -7.11 -10.39
C THR A 42 2.57 -6.32 -9.23
N VAL A 43 2.28 -6.80 -8.02
CA VAL A 43 2.81 -6.23 -6.78
C VAL A 43 3.79 -7.23 -6.18
N THR A 44 4.99 -6.75 -5.81
CA THR A 44 5.99 -7.55 -5.12
C THR A 44 6.41 -6.87 -3.84
N LEU A 45 6.72 -7.67 -2.83
CA LEU A 45 7.31 -7.16 -1.59
C LEU A 45 8.82 -6.99 -1.81
N ALA A 46 9.28 -5.73 -1.79
CA ALA A 46 10.67 -5.39 -2.05
C ALA A 46 11.51 -5.33 -0.77
N GLY A 47 10.89 -5.05 0.37
CA GLY A 47 11.60 -5.00 1.63
C GLY A 47 10.65 -4.93 2.81
N GLN A 48 11.18 -5.28 3.99
CA GLN A 48 10.42 -5.22 5.22
C GLN A 48 11.33 -5.02 6.41
N TRP A 49 10.78 -4.40 7.44
CA TRP A 49 11.46 -4.22 8.70
C TRP A 49 10.43 -4.18 9.82
N ASP A 50 10.71 -4.86 10.92
CA ASP A 50 9.88 -4.88 12.11
C ASP A 50 10.73 -4.57 13.33
N GLY A 51 10.23 -3.73 14.22
CA GLY A 51 10.97 -3.37 15.42
C GLY A 51 10.08 -2.88 16.55
N ARG A 52 10.67 -2.87 17.74
CA ARG A 52 10.06 -2.32 18.95
C ARG A 52 11.08 -1.46 19.66
N ARG A 53 10.64 -0.31 20.13
CA ARG A 53 11.48 0.56 20.96
C ARG A 53 10.60 1.44 21.83
N ASP A 54 10.89 1.47 23.13
CA ASP A 54 10.24 2.36 24.10
C ASP A 54 8.70 2.24 24.10
N GLY A 55 8.19 1.02 23.99
CA GLY A 55 6.75 0.78 23.98
C GLY A 55 6.07 1.01 22.63
N VAL A 56 6.83 1.43 21.63
CA VAL A 56 6.32 1.62 20.26
C VAL A 56 6.72 0.41 19.41
N ARG A 57 5.75 -0.20 18.78
CA ARG A 57 5.98 -1.24 17.78
C ARG A 57 5.80 -0.64 16.40
N CYS A 58 6.71 -0.95 15.48
CA CYS A 58 6.66 -0.41 14.14
C CYS A 58 6.98 -1.49 13.12
N ALA A 59 6.22 -1.50 12.04
CA ALA A 59 6.45 -2.39 10.90
C ALA A 59 6.49 -1.56 9.61
N PHE A 60 7.50 -1.82 8.80
CA PHE A 60 7.63 -1.24 7.46
C PHE A 60 7.51 -2.34 6.42
N ARG A 61 6.79 -2.04 5.36
CA ARG A 61 6.68 -2.89 4.18
C ARG A 61 6.86 -2.01 2.95
N VAL A 62 7.79 -2.40 2.08
CA VAL A 62 8.04 -1.67 0.84
C VAL A 62 7.58 -2.58 -0.30
N TYR A 63 6.64 -2.08 -1.08
CA TYR A 63 6.09 -2.80 -2.22
C TYR A 63 6.50 -2.12 -3.50
N GLU A 64 6.75 -2.90 -4.52
CA GLU A 64 6.94 -2.41 -5.87
C GLU A 64 5.79 -2.90 -6.74
N LYS A 65 5.17 -1.98 -7.44
CA LYS A 65 4.10 -2.27 -8.38
C LYS A 65 4.52 -1.79 -9.76
N TYR A 66 4.51 -2.69 -10.73
CA TYR A 66 4.80 -2.31 -12.10
C TYR A 66 3.49 -2.00 -12.81
N ILE A 67 3.35 -0.78 -13.29
CA ILE A 67 2.13 -0.30 -13.93
C ILE A 67 2.37 -0.18 -15.43
N TYR A 68 1.55 -0.87 -16.22
CA TYR A 68 1.60 -0.83 -17.67
C TYR A 68 0.52 0.11 -18.19
N ARG A 69 0.92 1.13 -18.95
CA ARG A 69 -0.01 2.05 -19.60
C ARG A 69 0.52 2.42 -21.00
N ARG A 70 -0.29 2.24 -22.03
CA ARG A 70 0.00 2.71 -23.40
C ARG A 70 1.41 2.39 -23.89
N ARG A 71 1.85 1.15 -23.85
CA ARG A 71 3.18 0.70 -24.29
C ARG A 71 4.34 1.14 -23.38
N ARG A 72 4.05 1.79 -22.26
CA ARG A 72 5.08 2.17 -21.30
C ARG A 72 4.73 1.57 -19.94
N GLY A 73 5.77 1.15 -19.25
CA GLY A 73 5.65 0.74 -17.87
C GLY A 73 6.41 1.69 -16.98
N TYR A 74 5.95 1.84 -15.77
CA TYR A 74 6.70 2.52 -14.74
C TYR A 74 6.56 1.79 -13.41
N ARG A 75 7.52 2.00 -12.54
CA ARG A 75 7.54 1.37 -11.23
C ARG A 75 6.97 2.35 -10.21
N LEU A 76 5.97 1.87 -9.50
CA LEU A 76 5.42 2.56 -8.35
C LEU A 76 5.92 1.87 -7.10
N THR A 77 6.50 2.64 -6.17
CA THR A 77 6.92 2.15 -4.87
C THR A 77 5.90 2.60 -3.83
N LEU A 78 5.47 1.67 -2.99
CA LEU A 78 4.58 1.96 -1.87
C LEU A 78 5.34 1.65 -0.58
N THR A 79 5.48 2.64 0.28
CA THR A 79 6.05 2.43 1.60
C THR A 79 4.93 2.49 2.62
N MET A 80 4.66 1.35 3.25
CA MET A 80 3.66 1.25 4.30
C MET A 80 4.36 1.18 5.65
N MET A 81 3.90 1.99 6.59
CA MET A 81 4.31 1.93 7.98
C MET A 81 3.07 1.74 8.85
N LEU A 82 3.13 0.74 9.73
CA LEU A 82 2.14 0.57 10.78
C LEU A 82 2.84 0.70 12.12
N ALA A 83 2.39 1.64 12.94
CA ALA A 83 2.92 1.88 14.26
C ALA A 83 1.85 1.65 15.32
N GLY A 84 2.23 1.06 16.45
CA GLY A 84 1.33 0.79 17.56
C GLY A 84 1.94 1.17 18.89
N TRP A 85 1.18 1.88 19.73
CA TRP A 85 1.56 2.24 21.08
C TRP A 85 0.32 2.51 21.91
N ASP A 86 0.34 2.11 23.17
CA ASP A 86 -0.75 2.39 24.13
C ASP A 86 -2.16 2.09 23.60
N GLY A 87 -2.33 0.96 22.91
CA GLY A 87 -3.61 0.57 22.35
C GLY A 87 -4.04 1.39 21.13
N ARG A 88 -3.14 2.16 20.55
CA ARG A 88 -3.37 2.97 19.36
C ARG A 88 -2.60 2.41 18.18
N LEU A 89 -3.20 2.51 17.00
CA LEU A 89 -2.55 2.11 15.75
C LEU A 89 -2.57 3.29 14.77
N PHE A 90 -1.45 3.48 14.10
CA PHE A 90 -1.32 4.52 13.07
C PHE A 90 -0.77 3.90 11.79
N LEU A 91 -1.45 4.17 10.69
CA LEU A 91 -1.05 3.71 9.36
C LEU A 91 -0.60 4.88 8.51
N SER A 92 0.54 4.73 7.85
CA SER A 92 1.02 5.67 6.83
C SER A 92 1.40 4.90 5.58
N VAL A 93 0.93 5.36 4.43
CA VAL A 93 1.32 4.80 3.13
C VAL A 93 1.77 5.94 2.23
N VAL A 94 3.00 5.85 1.76
CA VAL A 94 3.61 6.88 0.92
C VAL A 94 3.95 6.29 -0.45
N PRO A 95 3.36 6.81 -1.53
CA PRO A 95 3.71 6.38 -2.88
C PRO A 95 4.94 7.12 -3.39
N GLY A 96 5.71 6.44 -4.25
CA GLY A 96 6.81 7.04 -5.00
C GLY A 96 6.84 6.44 -6.39
N ALA A 97 7.10 7.25 -7.40
CA ALA A 97 7.17 6.76 -8.78
C ALA A 97 8.57 6.95 -9.35
N SER A 98 9.00 5.98 -10.16
CA SER A 98 10.32 5.99 -10.79
C SER A 98 10.43 6.97 -11.96
N HIS A 99 9.33 7.56 -12.37
CA HIS A 99 9.27 8.45 -13.54
C HIS A 99 8.48 9.71 -13.23
N GLN A 100 9.01 10.87 -13.59
CA GLN A 100 8.36 12.16 -13.31
C GLN A 100 7.05 12.36 -14.08
N TYR A 101 6.86 11.61 -15.16
CA TYR A 101 5.63 11.63 -15.97
C TYR A 101 4.77 10.39 -15.73
N ALA A 102 4.88 9.82 -14.53
CA ALA A 102 4.06 8.68 -14.17
C ALA A 102 2.58 8.99 -14.35
N ASP A 103 1.83 7.99 -14.77
CA ASP A 103 0.39 8.10 -14.94
C ASP A 103 -0.27 8.38 -13.59
N ILE A 104 -0.73 9.61 -13.41
CA ILE A 104 -1.38 10.03 -12.17
C ILE A 104 -2.62 9.18 -11.90
N ALA A 105 -3.36 8.82 -12.95
CA ALA A 105 -4.55 7.98 -12.79
C ALA A 105 -4.20 6.60 -12.23
N GLY A 106 -3.09 6.00 -12.66
CA GLY A 106 -2.64 4.71 -12.15
C GLY A 106 -2.19 4.78 -10.69
N VAL A 107 -1.56 5.88 -10.30
CA VAL A 107 -1.18 6.14 -8.91
C VAL A 107 -2.44 6.34 -8.05
N ASP A 108 -3.38 7.16 -8.51
CA ASP A 108 -4.63 7.44 -7.81
C ASP A 108 -5.45 6.17 -7.63
N GLU A 109 -5.57 5.35 -8.66
CA GLU A 109 -6.26 4.06 -8.60
C GLU A 109 -5.65 3.14 -7.54
N THR A 110 -4.32 3.10 -7.49
CA THR A 110 -3.59 2.31 -6.50
C THR A 110 -3.86 2.82 -5.08
N MET A 111 -3.77 4.14 -4.89
CA MET A 111 -4.02 4.74 -3.57
C MET A 111 -5.49 4.61 -3.16
N ASP A 112 -6.44 4.63 -4.09
CA ASP A 112 -7.85 4.39 -3.80
C ASP A 112 -8.09 2.96 -3.32
N TRP A 113 -7.41 2.00 -3.90
CA TRP A 113 -7.46 0.61 -3.42
C TRP A 113 -7.03 0.53 -1.95
N ILE A 114 -5.90 1.14 -1.62
CA ILE A 114 -5.36 1.13 -0.26
C ILE A 114 -6.29 1.89 0.69
N ARG A 115 -6.85 3.00 0.25
CA ARG A 115 -7.82 3.77 1.04
C ARG A 115 -9.05 2.92 1.36
N THR A 116 -9.54 2.14 0.42
CA THR A 116 -10.67 1.23 0.65
C THR A 116 -10.34 0.19 1.71
N LEU A 117 -9.14 -0.37 1.67
CA LEU A 117 -8.69 -1.30 2.72
C LEU A 117 -8.68 -0.62 4.09
N ALA A 118 -8.12 0.57 4.17
CA ALA A 118 -8.02 1.32 5.42
C ALA A 118 -9.40 1.72 5.95
N ASP A 119 -10.31 2.13 5.08
CA ASP A 119 -11.65 2.55 5.45
C ASP A 119 -12.45 1.40 6.09
N GLN A 120 -12.21 0.16 5.69
CA GLN A 120 -12.86 -0.99 6.31
C GLN A 120 -12.42 -1.20 7.77
N LEU A 121 -11.25 -0.71 8.13
CA LEU A 121 -10.75 -0.77 9.50
C LEU A 121 -11.27 0.40 10.37
N THR A 122 -11.61 1.52 9.75
CA THR A 122 -12.01 2.74 10.47
C THR A 122 -13.52 2.99 10.42
N GLY A 123 -14.18 2.29 9.56
CA GLY A 123 -15.61 2.41 9.35
C GLY A 123 -16.41 1.43 10.10
#